data_c1802c43681ca99aa5eb8556a7b32569
#
_entry.id   c1802c43681ca99aa5eb8556a7b32569
#
_cell.length_a   1.000
_cell.length_b   1.000
_cell.length_c   1.000
_cell.angle_alpha   90.00
_cell.angle_beta   90.00
_cell.angle_gamma   90.00
#
_symmetry.space_group_name_H-M   'P 1'
#
loop_
_entity.id
_entity.type
_entity.pdbx_description
1 polymer ?
#
loop_
_entity_poly.entity_id
_entity_poly.type
_entity_poly.pdbx_seq_one_letter_code
_entity_poly.pdbx_strand_id
1 'polypeptide(L)'
;PMDYRCWTDARDPYKLDEKNLGHIDRAVEFGKKYGVHVSLNLHRAPGYTVASPPEKMNLWKDPEAQKQFAFQWATFAKRYRGISSERLSFGLVNEPAKIKSAVYAPVAKVAIAAVRKVDLPRLIISDGLQWGRDPVWELADSKVAQSTRGYDPFKVSHYKASWAGTKDWGSPPTWPLKRRQGKKEIVEGRQWIYDNRIRPWKKLADAGVGVHVGEWGRTNTARTMWCCDG
;
A
#
# COMPACT_ATOMS: atom_id res chain seq x y z
N PRO A 1 7.77 3.71 2.28
CA PRO A 1 7.45 2.51 3.05
C PRO A 1 7.93 2.65 4.49
N MET A 2 7.09 2.18 5.44
CA MET A 2 7.37 2.27 6.86
C MET A 2 7.07 0.94 7.54
N ASP A 3 7.90 0.58 8.52
CA ASP A 3 7.68 -0.58 9.41
C ASP A 3 7.46 -0.05 10.83
N TYR A 4 6.27 -0.26 11.40
CA TYR A 4 5.91 0.28 12.71
C TYR A 4 6.85 -0.17 13.84
N ARG A 5 7.50 -1.32 13.70
CA ARG A 5 8.43 -1.87 14.69
C ARG A 5 9.72 -1.04 14.83
N CYS A 6 10.02 -0.19 13.84
CA CYS A 6 11.22 0.66 13.92
C CYS A 6 11.12 1.74 14.99
N TRP A 7 9.92 2.10 15.43
CA TRP A 7 9.69 3.16 16.41
C TRP A 7 8.75 2.77 17.55
N THR A 8 8.37 1.50 17.68
CA THR A 8 7.58 1.00 18.82
C THR A 8 8.40 0.05 19.66
N ASP A 9 8.18 0.07 20.99
CA ASP A 9 8.76 -0.92 21.88
C ASP A 9 8.03 -2.26 21.71
N ALA A 10 8.76 -3.34 21.57
CA ALA A 10 8.18 -4.69 21.40
C ALA A 10 7.35 -5.16 22.62
N ARG A 11 7.60 -4.60 23.80
CA ARG A 11 6.90 -4.91 25.05
C ARG A 11 5.74 -3.96 25.33
N ASP A 12 5.80 -2.75 24.76
CA ASP A 12 4.75 -1.74 24.85
C ASP A 12 4.56 -1.05 23.50
N PRO A 13 3.62 -1.52 22.68
CA PRO A 13 3.41 -1.00 21.32
C PRO A 13 2.88 0.44 21.28
N TYR A 14 2.54 1.01 22.43
CA TYR A 14 2.11 2.40 22.58
C TYR A 14 3.26 3.33 23.01
N LYS A 15 4.41 2.77 23.42
CA LYS A 15 5.62 3.53 23.70
C LYS A 15 6.41 3.77 22.42
N LEU A 16 6.61 5.03 22.10
CA LEU A 16 7.26 5.44 20.85
C LEU A 16 8.71 5.83 21.07
N ASP A 17 9.57 5.44 20.15
CA ASP A 17 10.95 5.89 20.06
C ASP A 17 11.04 7.16 19.21
N GLU A 18 11.13 8.31 19.87
CA GLU A 18 11.20 9.61 19.20
C GLU A 18 12.46 9.78 18.34
N LYS A 19 13.57 9.14 18.70
CA LYS A 19 14.79 9.17 17.89
C LYS A 19 14.56 8.52 16.52
N ASN A 20 13.89 7.37 16.50
CA ASN A 20 13.59 6.67 15.27
C ASN A 20 12.47 7.34 14.47
N LEU A 21 11.47 7.93 15.11
CA LEU A 21 10.49 8.79 14.44
C LEU A 21 11.13 9.99 13.75
N GLY A 22 12.25 10.52 14.27
CA GLY A 22 13.03 11.57 13.64
C GLY A 22 13.53 11.24 12.23
N HIS A 23 13.65 9.96 11.84
CA HIS A 23 13.95 9.59 10.45
C HIS A 23 12.78 9.89 9.51
N ILE A 24 11.54 9.69 9.98
CA ILE A 24 10.32 10.01 9.22
C ILE A 24 10.16 11.53 9.13
N ASP A 25 10.42 12.26 10.24
CA ASP A 25 10.41 13.72 10.23
C ASP A 25 11.34 14.29 9.17
N ARG A 26 12.57 13.77 9.09
CA ARG A 26 13.54 14.20 8.07
C ARG A 26 13.04 13.96 6.64
N ALA A 27 12.35 12.84 6.39
CA ALA A 27 11.76 12.56 5.07
C ALA A 27 10.67 13.59 4.74
N VAL A 28 9.82 13.93 5.70
CA VAL A 28 8.77 14.95 5.54
C VAL A 28 9.38 16.35 5.31
N GLU A 29 10.43 16.72 6.08
CA GLU A 29 11.13 17.97 5.91
C GLU A 29 11.86 18.07 4.56
N PHE A 30 12.44 16.98 4.05
CA PHE A 30 13.00 16.94 2.71
C PHE A 30 11.94 17.13 1.63
N GLY A 31 10.77 16.48 1.79
CA GLY A 31 9.63 16.72 0.90
C GLY A 31 9.25 18.20 0.87
N LYS A 32 9.16 18.84 2.04
CA LYS A 32 8.90 20.27 2.16
C LYS A 32 9.99 21.12 1.52
N LYS A 33 11.27 20.83 1.82
CA LYS A 33 12.42 21.57 1.32
C LYS A 33 12.53 21.54 -0.20
N TYR A 34 12.29 20.38 -0.81
CA TYR A 34 12.48 20.18 -2.25
C TYR A 34 11.18 20.24 -3.05
N GLY A 35 10.06 20.57 -2.44
CA GLY A 35 8.78 20.66 -3.12
C GLY A 35 8.22 19.32 -3.59
N VAL A 36 8.61 18.22 -2.95
CA VAL A 36 8.17 16.86 -3.30
C VAL A 36 7.07 16.41 -2.35
N HIS A 37 6.00 15.84 -2.90
CA HIS A 37 4.94 15.22 -2.09
C HIS A 37 5.46 13.95 -1.42
N VAL A 38 5.23 13.82 -0.12
CA VAL A 38 5.57 12.63 0.66
C VAL A 38 4.31 11.85 0.97
N SER A 39 4.28 10.57 0.62
CA SER A 39 3.23 9.64 1.03
C SER A 39 3.80 8.68 2.07
N LEU A 40 3.37 8.81 3.32
CA LEU A 40 3.73 7.87 4.39
C LEU A 40 2.85 6.63 4.26
N ASN A 41 3.46 5.46 4.13
CA ASN A 41 2.75 4.21 3.92
C ASN A 41 3.26 3.13 4.88
N LEU A 42 2.36 2.49 5.63
CA LEU A 42 2.71 1.35 6.47
C LEU A 42 2.84 0.08 5.60
N HIS A 43 4.07 -0.24 5.21
CA HIS A 43 4.39 -1.51 4.56
C HIS A 43 4.27 -2.69 5.52
N ARG A 44 4.55 -2.43 6.78
CA ARG A 44 4.25 -3.31 7.90
C ARG A 44 3.46 -2.53 8.94
N ALA A 45 2.24 -2.98 9.16
CA ALA A 45 1.33 -2.47 10.17
C ALA A 45 1.16 -3.48 11.31
N PRO A 46 0.71 -3.07 12.50
CA PRO A 46 0.33 -4.03 13.54
C PRO A 46 -0.64 -5.08 12.99
N GLY A 47 -0.24 -6.33 13.03
CA GLY A 47 -1.05 -7.47 12.58
C GLY A 47 -1.14 -7.70 11.08
N TYR A 48 -0.42 -6.94 10.24
CA TYR A 48 -0.39 -7.19 8.79
C TYR A 48 0.90 -6.74 8.11
N THR A 49 1.37 -7.60 7.23
CA THR A 49 2.37 -7.27 6.20
C THR A 49 2.22 -8.24 5.02
N VAL A 50 2.54 -7.78 3.82
CA VAL A 50 2.68 -8.63 2.63
C VAL A 50 4.04 -9.32 2.59
N ALA A 51 5.04 -8.80 3.32
CA ALA A 51 6.40 -9.32 3.38
C ALA A 51 6.59 -10.36 4.50
N SER A 52 7.63 -11.19 4.36
CA SER A 52 8.07 -12.10 5.41
C SER A 52 8.95 -11.37 6.45
N PRO A 53 9.00 -11.85 7.70
CA PRO A 53 8.09 -12.81 8.33
C PRO A 53 6.70 -12.20 8.58
N PRO A 54 5.63 -13.01 8.68
CA PRO A 54 4.28 -12.52 8.98
C PRO A 54 4.21 -11.94 10.39
N GLU A 55 3.20 -11.12 10.63
CA GLU A 55 2.88 -10.60 11.95
C GLU A 55 2.30 -11.69 12.88
N LYS A 56 2.52 -11.54 14.18
CA LYS A 56 1.98 -12.48 15.19
C LYS A 56 0.47 -12.34 15.37
N MET A 57 -0.03 -11.10 15.34
CA MET A 57 -1.46 -10.78 15.37
C MET A 57 -2.05 -10.78 13.96
N ASN A 58 -3.35 -10.68 13.86
CA ASN A 58 -4.06 -10.56 12.59
C ASN A 58 -4.90 -9.27 12.58
N LEU A 59 -4.47 -8.27 11.82
CA LEU A 59 -5.14 -6.97 11.72
C LEU A 59 -6.63 -7.08 11.39
N TRP A 60 -7.02 -8.09 10.62
CA TRP A 60 -8.39 -8.25 10.15
C TRP A 60 -9.34 -8.86 11.18
N LYS A 61 -8.82 -9.44 12.25
CA LYS A 61 -9.59 -10.19 13.24
C LYS A 61 -9.32 -9.78 14.68
N ASP A 62 -8.14 -9.24 14.96
CA ASP A 62 -7.66 -8.98 16.31
C ASP A 62 -7.94 -7.52 16.69
N PRO A 63 -8.82 -7.27 17.69
CA PRO A 63 -9.13 -5.91 18.13
C PRO A 63 -7.90 -5.13 18.63
N GLU A 64 -6.93 -5.82 19.23
CA GLU A 64 -5.71 -5.16 19.71
C GLU A 64 -4.84 -4.70 18.53
N ALA A 65 -4.70 -5.51 17.48
CA ALA A 65 -4.01 -5.09 16.27
C ALA A 65 -4.68 -3.87 15.61
N GLN A 66 -6.01 -3.85 15.58
CA GLN A 66 -6.78 -2.71 15.04
C GLN A 66 -6.60 -1.44 15.89
N LYS A 67 -6.56 -1.59 17.22
CA LYS A 67 -6.31 -0.48 18.15
C LYS A 67 -4.89 0.09 17.97
N GLN A 68 -3.88 -0.77 17.85
CA GLN A 68 -2.51 -0.36 17.57
C GLN A 68 -2.39 0.30 16.19
N PHE A 69 -3.06 -0.22 15.17
CA PHE A 69 -3.10 0.37 13.83
C PHE A 69 -3.70 1.78 13.84
N ALA A 70 -4.83 1.96 14.54
CA ALA A 70 -5.44 3.28 14.73
C ALA A 70 -4.53 4.24 15.50
N PHE A 71 -3.82 3.74 16.53
CA PHE A 71 -2.87 4.52 17.31
C PHE A 71 -1.71 5.04 16.44
N GLN A 72 -1.14 4.20 15.56
CA GLN A 72 -0.09 4.64 14.65
C GLN A 72 -0.57 5.82 13.79
N TRP A 73 -1.74 5.71 13.18
CA TRP A 73 -2.26 6.76 12.32
C TRP A 73 -2.68 8.03 13.08
N ALA A 74 -3.24 7.90 14.27
CA ALA A 74 -3.53 9.04 15.15
C ALA A 74 -2.24 9.78 15.54
N THR A 75 -1.16 9.04 15.80
CA THR A 75 0.17 9.59 16.12
C THR A 75 0.70 10.42 14.96
N PHE A 76 0.71 9.88 13.74
CA PHE A 76 1.17 10.64 12.56
C PHE A 76 0.25 11.82 12.24
N ALA A 77 -1.06 11.66 12.42
CA ALA A 77 -2.00 12.76 12.25
C ALA A 77 -1.73 13.91 13.22
N LYS A 78 -1.44 13.62 14.49
CA LYS A 78 -1.06 14.61 15.48
C LYS A 78 0.30 15.24 15.17
N ARG A 79 1.30 14.42 14.81
CA ARG A 79 2.68 14.85 14.55
C ARG A 79 2.79 15.80 13.37
N TYR A 80 2.03 15.56 12.33
CA TYR A 80 2.11 16.32 11.06
C TYR A 80 0.89 17.20 10.82
N ARG A 81 0.09 17.48 11.85
CA ARG A 81 -1.04 18.41 11.77
C ARG A 81 -0.57 19.77 11.26
N GLY A 82 -1.32 20.35 10.32
CA GLY A 82 -0.99 21.64 9.72
C GLY A 82 -0.10 21.58 8.47
N ILE A 83 0.50 20.43 8.16
CA ILE A 83 1.16 20.23 6.85
C ILE A 83 0.05 19.98 5.81
N SER A 84 0.04 20.76 4.72
CA SER A 84 -0.96 20.62 3.65
C SER A 84 -0.99 19.22 3.05
N SER A 85 -2.19 18.75 2.68
CA SER A 85 -2.38 17.49 1.93
C SER A 85 -1.77 17.51 0.53
N GLU A 86 -1.43 18.68 0.00
CA GLU A 86 -0.62 18.81 -1.23
C GLU A 86 0.84 18.34 -1.03
N ARG A 87 1.30 18.33 0.20
CA ARG A 87 2.68 17.98 0.56
C ARG A 87 2.80 16.63 1.25
N LEU A 88 1.75 16.19 1.93
CA LEU A 88 1.80 14.96 2.74
C LEU A 88 0.48 14.20 2.68
N SER A 89 0.55 12.91 2.40
CA SER A 89 -0.57 11.98 2.47
C SER A 89 -0.24 10.76 3.33
N PHE A 90 -1.29 10.04 3.76
CA PHE A 90 -1.19 8.82 4.55
C PHE A 90 -1.74 7.63 3.76
N GLY A 91 -0.87 6.69 3.41
CA GLY A 91 -1.22 5.39 2.83
C GLY A 91 -1.46 4.37 3.93
N LEU A 92 -2.70 3.96 4.15
CA LEU A 92 -3.10 3.23 5.35
C LEU A 92 -2.31 1.95 5.60
N VAL A 93 -2.31 1.04 4.65
CA VAL A 93 -1.57 -0.23 4.73
C VAL A 93 -1.25 -0.74 3.33
N ASN A 94 -0.02 -1.21 3.16
CA ASN A 94 0.46 -1.67 1.87
C ASN A 94 -0.20 -2.97 1.43
N GLU A 95 -0.75 -2.98 0.22
CA GLU A 95 -1.14 -4.16 -0.54
C GLU A 95 -1.98 -5.21 0.22
N PRO A 96 -3.16 -4.86 0.75
CA PRO A 96 -4.00 -5.84 1.41
C PRO A 96 -4.31 -7.02 0.48
N ALA A 97 -3.81 -8.20 0.85
CA ALA A 97 -3.90 -9.41 0.02
C ALA A 97 -4.76 -10.47 0.68
N LYS A 98 -5.40 -11.30 -0.15
CA LYS A 98 -6.18 -12.47 0.31
C LYS A 98 -7.26 -12.13 1.35
N ILE A 99 -7.83 -10.94 1.25
CA ILE A 99 -8.88 -10.44 2.14
C ILE A 99 -10.07 -9.94 1.32
N LYS A 100 -11.28 -10.14 1.82
CA LYS A 100 -12.50 -9.61 1.20
C LYS A 100 -12.74 -8.17 1.64
N SER A 101 -13.33 -7.36 0.76
CA SER A 101 -13.63 -5.95 1.02
C SER A 101 -14.51 -5.74 2.25
N ALA A 102 -15.50 -6.60 2.46
CA ALA A 102 -16.38 -6.57 3.65
C ALA A 102 -15.63 -6.77 4.98
N VAL A 103 -14.44 -7.37 4.97
CA VAL A 103 -13.58 -7.53 6.16
C VAL A 103 -12.58 -6.38 6.24
N TYR A 104 -12.01 -5.97 5.11
CA TYR A 104 -11.02 -4.90 5.05
C TYR A 104 -11.61 -3.51 5.36
N ALA A 105 -12.74 -3.17 4.75
CA ALA A 105 -13.30 -1.83 4.84
C ALA A 105 -13.62 -1.35 6.27
N PRO A 106 -14.21 -2.16 7.17
CA PRO A 106 -14.39 -1.78 8.57
C PRO A 106 -13.07 -1.44 9.27
N VAL A 107 -12.01 -2.22 9.05
CA VAL A 107 -10.70 -2.00 9.65
C VAL A 107 -10.06 -0.71 9.11
N ALA A 108 -10.14 -0.49 7.80
CA ALA A 108 -9.67 0.77 7.20
C ALA A 108 -10.41 1.98 7.77
N LYS A 109 -11.74 1.88 7.97
CA LYS A 109 -12.56 2.95 8.57
C LYS A 109 -12.15 3.29 10.00
N VAL A 110 -11.65 2.33 10.79
CA VAL A 110 -11.11 2.60 12.14
C VAL A 110 -9.90 3.55 12.05
N ALA A 111 -8.96 3.29 11.15
CA ALA A 111 -7.79 4.15 10.96
C ALA A 111 -8.17 5.51 10.35
N ILE A 112 -9.08 5.52 9.37
CA ILE A 112 -9.62 6.76 8.79
C ILE A 112 -10.22 7.64 9.88
N ALA A 113 -11.07 7.08 10.74
CA ALA A 113 -11.69 7.81 11.85
C ALA A 113 -10.64 8.35 12.84
N ALA A 114 -9.60 7.58 13.15
CA ALA A 114 -8.52 8.01 14.02
C ALA A 114 -7.75 9.21 13.44
N VAL A 115 -7.47 9.22 12.14
CA VAL A 115 -6.87 10.37 11.45
C VAL A 115 -7.82 11.57 11.45
N ARG A 116 -9.08 11.38 11.04
CA ARG A 116 -10.08 12.46 10.90
C ARG A 116 -10.38 13.18 12.20
N LYS A 117 -10.30 12.48 13.33
CA LYS A 117 -10.47 13.07 14.67
C LYS A 117 -9.40 14.11 14.99
N VAL A 118 -8.22 13.99 14.40
CA VAL A 118 -7.05 14.85 14.71
C VAL A 118 -6.75 15.82 13.57
N ASP A 119 -6.82 15.34 12.32
CA ASP A 119 -6.44 16.06 11.10
C ASP A 119 -7.50 15.81 10.01
N LEU A 120 -8.59 16.55 10.11
CA LEU A 120 -9.77 16.39 9.25
C LEU A 120 -9.46 16.50 7.74
N PRO A 121 -8.65 17.47 7.26
CA PRO A 121 -8.39 17.65 5.82
C PRO A 121 -7.29 16.72 5.25
N ARG A 122 -6.70 15.84 6.06
CA ARG A 122 -5.60 14.99 5.61
C ARG A 122 -5.99 14.12 4.42
N LEU A 123 -5.19 14.15 3.35
CA LEU A 123 -5.30 13.18 2.27
C LEU A 123 -4.93 11.79 2.78
N ILE A 124 -5.91 10.91 2.78
CA ILE A 124 -5.75 9.49 3.12
C ILE A 124 -5.87 8.69 1.85
N ILE A 125 -5.01 7.69 1.70
CA ILE A 125 -4.97 6.79 0.56
C ILE A 125 -5.14 5.37 1.08
N SER A 126 -6.08 4.62 0.52
CA SER A 126 -6.28 3.19 0.78
C SER A 126 -5.78 2.40 -0.41
N ASP A 127 -4.89 1.44 -0.20
CA ASP A 127 -4.54 0.52 -1.26
C ASP A 127 -5.74 -0.37 -1.62
N GLY A 128 -5.85 -0.71 -2.90
CA GLY A 128 -6.79 -1.69 -3.38
C GLY A 128 -6.47 -3.10 -2.87
N LEU A 129 -7.45 -3.98 -2.93
CA LEU A 129 -7.30 -5.38 -2.53
C LEU A 129 -6.53 -6.19 -3.55
N GLN A 130 -6.18 -7.43 -3.16
CA GLN A 130 -5.44 -8.36 -4.01
C GLN A 130 -4.14 -7.72 -4.58
N TRP A 131 -3.33 -7.15 -3.68
CA TRP A 131 -2.10 -6.42 -4.04
C TRP A 131 -2.36 -5.20 -4.94
N GLY A 132 -3.39 -4.42 -4.63
CA GLY A 132 -3.75 -3.22 -5.37
C GLY A 132 -4.44 -3.47 -6.71
N ARG A 133 -4.99 -4.66 -6.95
CA ARG A 133 -5.68 -4.98 -8.21
C ARG A 133 -7.14 -4.58 -8.23
N ASP A 134 -7.81 -4.69 -7.08
CA ASP A 134 -9.26 -4.51 -6.98
C ASP A 134 -9.60 -3.27 -6.15
N PRO A 135 -10.44 -2.36 -6.66
CA PRO A 135 -10.91 -1.21 -5.89
C PRO A 135 -11.82 -1.63 -4.73
N VAL A 136 -11.86 -0.82 -3.68
CA VAL A 136 -12.68 -1.04 -2.47
C VAL A 136 -13.89 -0.11 -2.52
N TRP A 137 -14.99 -0.59 -3.07
CA TRP A 137 -16.21 0.20 -3.23
C TRP A 137 -16.84 0.62 -1.91
N GLU A 138 -16.69 -0.16 -0.84
CA GLU A 138 -17.18 0.14 0.51
C GLU A 138 -16.49 1.36 1.16
N LEU A 139 -15.41 1.85 0.53
CA LEU A 139 -14.71 3.07 0.93
C LEU A 139 -15.00 4.26 0.01
N ALA A 140 -15.83 4.13 -1.02
CA ALA A 140 -16.10 5.20 -1.98
C ALA A 140 -16.60 6.48 -1.29
N ASP A 141 -17.48 6.37 -0.29
CA ASP A 141 -18.04 7.49 0.46
C ASP A 141 -17.18 7.95 1.66
N SER A 142 -16.00 7.35 1.86
CA SER A 142 -15.17 7.62 3.04
C SER A 142 -14.24 8.83 2.87
N LYS A 143 -14.36 9.57 1.76
CA LYS A 143 -13.51 10.74 1.43
C LYS A 143 -12.01 10.41 1.47
N VAL A 144 -11.64 9.27 0.91
CA VAL A 144 -10.26 8.81 0.75
C VAL A 144 -9.97 8.55 -0.72
N ALA A 145 -8.74 8.78 -1.14
CA ALA A 145 -8.26 8.28 -2.42
C ALA A 145 -7.93 6.79 -2.33
N GLN A 146 -7.87 6.13 -3.47
CA GLN A 146 -7.44 4.73 -3.53
C GLN A 146 -6.25 4.55 -4.48
N SER A 147 -5.43 3.54 -4.18
CA SER A 147 -4.18 3.27 -4.88
C SER A 147 -4.23 1.92 -5.56
N THR A 148 -3.91 1.90 -6.85
CA THR A 148 -3.69 0.66 -7.62
C THR A 148 -2.21 0.37 -7.83
N ARG A 149 -1.93 -0.78 -8.44
CA ARG A 149 -0.57 -1.22 -8.83
C ARG A 149 -0.48 -1.47 -10.32
N GLY A 150 0.63 -1.04 -10.93
CA GLY A 150 0.90 -1.18 -12.36
C GLY A 150 1.88 -2.30 -12.68
N TYR A 151 1.69 -3.49 -12.09
CA TYR A 151 2.61 -4.61 -12.23
C TYR A 151 2.14 -5.71 -13.20
N ASP A 152 0.91 -5.62 -13.73
CA ASP A 152 0.44 -6.64 -14.66
C ASP A 152 0.92 -6.37 -16.11
N PRO A 153 1.26 -7.42 -16.86
CA PRO A 153 1.30 -8.84 -16.47
C PRO A 153 2.40 -9.14 -15.47
N PHE A 154 2.03 -9.78 -14.36
CA PHE A 154 2.92 -10.06 -13.24
C PHE A 154 4.20 -10.81 -13.65
N LYS A 155 4.10 -11.74 -14.59
CA LYS A 155 5.25 -12.47 -15.10
C LYS A 155 6.26 -11.58 -15.83
N VAL A 156 5.81 -10.50 -16.46
CA VAL A 156 6.67 -9.51 -17.12
C VAL A 156 7.38 -8.63 -16.10
N SER A 157 6.64 -8.08 -15.17
CA SER A 157 7.17 -7.13 -14.18
C SER A 157 8.07 -7.80 -13.14
N HIS A 158 7.74 -9.03 -12.72
CA HIS A 158 8.44 -9.76 -11.66
C HIS A 158 9.33 -10.91 -12.16
N TYR A 159 9.71 -10.90 -13.43
CA TYR A 159 10.60 -11.93 -13.95
C TYR A 159 11.89 -11.98 -13.14
N LYS A 160 12.20 -13.17 -12.59
CA LYS A 160 13.36 -13.43 -11.71
C LYS A 160 13.42 -12.59 -10.42
N ALA A 161 12.31 -12.03 -9.96
CA ALA A 161 12.23 -11.40 -8.66
C ALA A 161 12.22 -12.48 -7.56
N SER A 162 13.30 -12.59 -6.79
CA SER A 162 13.45 -13.65 -5.78
C SER A 162 12.38 -13.62 -4.70
N TRP A 163 11.96 -12.41 -4.30
CA TRP A 163 10.91 -12.20 -3.30
C TRP A 163 9.50 -12.54 -3.76
N ALA A 164 9.27 -12.60 -5.08
CA ALA A 164 7.95 -12.88 -5.65
C ALA A 164 7.78 -14.37 -6.06
N GLY A 165 8.71 -15.25 -5.68
CA GLY A 165 8.67 -16.67 -6.03
C GLY A 165 8.85 -16.95 -7.53
N THR A 166 9.48 -16.03 -8.25
CA THR A 166 9.60 -16.06 -9.71
C THR A 166 11.02 -16.38 -10.19
N LYS A 167 11.91 -16.74 -9.27
CA LYS A 167 13.33 -17.02 -9.54
C LYS A 167 13.53 -18.06 -10.66
N ASP A 168 12.70 -19.09 -10.67
CA ASP A 168 12.82 -20.26 -11.55
C ASP A 168 11.86 -20.21 -12.75
N TRP A 169 11.41 -19.05 -13.14
CA TRP A 169 10.50 -18.86 -14.28
C TRP A 169 11.21 -18.97 -15.64
N GLY A 170 11.99 -19.97 -15.89
CA GLY A 170 12.54 -20.34 -17.21
C GLY A 170 12.91 -19.17 -18.14
N SER A 171 12.43 -19.21 -19.37
CA SER A 171 12.70 -18.17 -20.39
C SER A 171 12.04 -16.82 -20.05
N PRO A 172 12.66 -15.69 -20.46
CA PRO A 172 12.06 -14.37 -20.33
C PRO A 172 10.68 -14.32 -20.95
N PRO A 173 9.71 -13.67 -20.30
CA PRO A 173 8.38 -13.47 -20.87
C PRO A 173 8.42 -12.51 -22.04
N THR A 174 7.56 -12.72 -23.01
CA THR A 174 7.34 -11.80 -24.13
C THR A 174 6.15 -10.88 -23.86
N TRP A 175 6.08 -9.77 -24.59
CA TRP A 175 4.92 -8.90 -24.64
C TRP A 175 4.26 -8.98 -26.02
N PRO A 176 2.93 -9.18 -26.13
CA PRO A 176 2.00 -9.52 -25.04
C PRO A 176 2.27 -10.90 -24.43
N LEU A 177 1.93 -11.07 -23.15
CA LEU A 177 2.13 -12.34 -22.47
C LEU A 177 1.02 -13.32 -22.83
N LYS A 178 1.39 -14.47 -23.36
CA LYS A 178 0.47 -15.59 -23.60
C LYS A 178 0.53 -16.59 -22.45
N ARG A 179 -0.62 -16.97 -21.92
CA ARG A 179 -0.72 -18.03 -20.91
C ARG A 179 -1.95 -18.89 -21.11
N ARG A 180 -1.94 -20.11 -20.58
CA ARG A 180 -3.09 -21.01 -20.57
C ARG A 180 -3.79 -20.98 -19.22
N GLN A 181 -5.13 -20.97 -19.26
CA GLN A 181 -5.99 -21.19 -18.11
C GLN A 181 -6.98 -22.31 -18.44
N GLY A 182 -6.65 -23.53 -18.01
CA GLY A 182 -7.33 -24.73 -18.50
C GLY A 182 -7.13 -24.90 -20.00
N LYS A 183 -8.22 -25.04 -20.76
CA LYS A 183 -8.18 -25.17 -22.25
C LYS A 183 -8.12 -23.81 -22.98
N LYS A 184 -8.25 -22.67 -22.29
CA LYS A 184 -8.32 -21.35 -22.91
C LYS A 184 -6.93 -20.70 -22.93
N GLU A 185 -6.54 -20.17 -24.09
CA GLU A 185 -5.42 -19.26 -24.20
C GLU A 185 -5.88 -17.84 -23.81
N ILE A 186 -5.11 -17.19 -22.94
CA ILE A 186 -5.29 -15.80 -22.54
C ILE A 186 -4.09 -15.01 -23.06
N VAL A 187 -4.35 -13.92 -23.73
CA VAL A 187 -3.34 -12.97 -24.19
C VAL A 187 -3.42 -11.71 -23.31
N GLU A 188 -2.48 -11.59 -22.37
CA GLU A 188 -2.37 -10.42 -21.50
C GLU A 188 -1.62 -9.31 -22.24
N GLY A 189 -2.34 -8.64 -23.13
CA GLY A 189 -1.90 -7.48 -23.88
C GLY A 189 -2.64 -6.23 -23.44
N ARG A 190 -2.53 -5.15 -24.21
CA ARG A 190 -3.11 -3.83 -23.90
C ARG A 190 -4.60 -3.89 -23.56
N GLN A 191 -5.41 -4.57 -24.40
CA GLN A 191 -6.85 -4.67 -24.19
C GLN A 191 -7.19 -5.45 -22.90
N TRP A 192 -6.46 -6.56 -22.65
CA TRP A 192 -6.67 -7.34 -21.44
C TRP A 192 -6.36 -6.52 -20.18
N ILE A 193 -5.25 -5.74 -20.20
CA ILE A 193 -4.90 -4.84 -19.08
C ILE A 193 -5.98 -3.79 -18.88
N TYR A 194 -6.44 -3.16 -19.96
CA TYR A 194 -7.51 -2.18 -19.87
C TYR A 194 -8.76 -2.78 -19.21
N ASP A 195 -9.23 -3.92 -19.71
CA ASP A 195 -10.47 -4.54 -19.25
C ASP A 195 -10.39 -5.06 -17.79
N ASN A 196 -9.23 -5.61 -17.40
CA ASN A 196 -9.10 -6.33 -16.14
C ASN A 196 -8.37 -5.52 -15.04
N ARG A 197 -7.65 -4.43 -15.42
CA ARG A 197 -6.85 -3.65 -14.46
C ARG A 197 -7.19 -2.16 -14.47
N ILE A 198 -7.51 -1.56 -15.61
CA ILE A 198 -7.79 -0.13 -15.70
C ILE A 198 -9.28 0.16 -15.53
N ARG A 199 -10.14 -0.56 -16.27
CA ARG A 199 -11.59 -0.31 -16.26
C ARG A 199 -12.24 -0.33 -14.89
N PRO A 200 -11.92 -1.27 -13.95
CA PRO A 200 -12.48 -1.25 -12.60
C PRO A 200 -12.14 0.05 -11.84
N TRP A 201 -10.91 0.51 -11.98
CA TRP A 201 -10.44 1.74 -11.34
C TRP A 201 -10.98 2.99 -12.00
N LYS A 202 -11.13 2.98 -13.33
CA LYS A 202 -11.80 4.06 -14.04
C LYS A 202 -13.24 4.23 -13.55
N LYS A 203 -13.98 3.15 -13.37
CA LYS A 203 -15.35 3.20 -12.80
C LYS A 203 -15.38 3.86 -11.42
N LEU A 204 -14.40 3.55 -10.56
CA LEU A 204 -14.28 4.18 -9.25
C LEU A 204 -13.96 5.68 -9.37
N ALA A 205 -13.07 6.05 -10.28
CA ALA A 205 -12.73 7.45 -10.56
C ALA A 205 -13.92 8.22 -11.13
N ASP A 206 -14.70 7.62 -12.04
CA ASP A 206 -15.92 8.20 -12.59
C ASP A 206 -17.00 8.42 -11.51
N ALA A 207 -16.95 7.67 -10.41
CA ALA A 207 -17.78 7.87 -9.23
C ALA A 207 -17.24 8.96 -8.27
N GLY A 208 -16.19 9.70 -8.65
CA GLY A 208 -15.64 10.83 -7.90
C GLY A 208 -14.56 10.47 -6.86
N VAL A 209 -14.09 9.24 -6.85
CA VAL A 209 -13.00 8.81 -5.94
C VAL A 209 -11.65 9.08 -6.61
N GLY A 210 -10.74 9.76 -5.91
CA GLY A 210 -9.36 9.92 -6.35
C GLY A 210 -8.66 8.57 -6.51
N VAL A 211 -8.02 8.33 -7.66
CA VAL A 211 -7.28 7.09 -7.93
C VAL A 211 -5.88 7.43 -8.42
N HIS A 212 -4.87 6.73 -7.90
CA HIS A 212 -3.51 6.84 -8.43
C HIS A 212 -2.84 5.46 -8.53
N VAL A 213 -1.79 5.37 -9.33
CA VAL A 213 -0.94 4.19 -9.41
C VAL A 213 0.19 4.38 -8.40
N GLY A 214 0.10 3.71 -7.24
CA GLY A 214 1.05 3.87 -6.14
C GLY A 214 2.40 3.24 -6.41
N GLU A 215 2.40 2.13 -7.14
CA GLU A 215 3.63 1.42 -7.52
C GLU A 215 3.51 0.84 -8.93
N TRP A 216 4.60 0.87 -9.68
CA TRP A 216 4.70 0.30 -11.02
C TRP A 216 6.15 0.06 -11.39
N GLY A 217 6.39 -0.80 -12.36
CA GLY A 217 7.74 -1.08 -12.84
C GLY A 217 7.97 -2.53 -13.21
N ARG A 218 9.22 -2.85 -13.44
CA ARG A 218 9.71 -4.22 -13.65
C ARG A 218 11.03 -4.44 -12.92
N THR A 219 11.32 -5.68 -12.58
CA THR A 219 12.66 -6.05 -12.13
C THR A 219 13.67 -5.85 -13.27
N ASN A 220 14.75 -5.17 -12.97
CA ASN A 220 15.89 -5.12 -13.85
C ASN A 220 16.82 -6.27 -13.45
N THR A 221 17.02 -7.25 -14.32
CA THR A 221 17.93 -8.36 -14.08
C THR A 221 19.40 -7.92 -14.09
N ALA A 222 19.66 -6.65 -14.41
CA ALA A 222 21.01 -6.05 -14.45
C ALA A 222 21.27 -5.10 -13.27
N ARG A 223 21.02 -5.46 -12.04
CA ARG A 223 21.24 -4.76 -10.75
C ARG A 223 19.96 -4.37 -10.06
N THR A 224 19.64 -5.08 -9.03
CA THR A 224 18.86 -4.66 -7.87
C THR A 224 19.55 -3.46 -7.21
N MET A 225 19.04 -2.27 -7.42
CA MET A 225 19.34 -1.14 -6.54
C MET A 225 18.07 -0.80 -5.76
N TRP A 226 17.86 -1.55 -4.70
CA TRP A 226 17.14 -1.07 -3.52
C TRP A 226 17.92 -1.59 -2.32
N CYS A 227 18.97 -0.86 -1.99
CA CYS A 227 19.66 -1.03 -0.72
C CYS A 227 18.82 -0.38 0.37
N CYS A 228 18.18 -1.19 1.21
CA CYS A 228 18.08 -0.91 2.62
C CYS A 228 18.86 -2.03 3.31
N ASP A 229 20.18 -1.95 3.22
CA ASP A 229 21.08 -2.64 4.12
C ASP A 229 21.43 -1.65 5.23
N GLY A 230 21.15 -2.08 6.49
CA GLY A 230 21.48 -1.35 7.69
C GLY A 230 20.57 -1.72 8.82
#